data_015c05594aabdc16cd185fdae23da083
#
_entry.id   015c05594aabdc16cd185fdae23da083
#
_cell.length_a   1.000
_cell.length_b   1.000
_cell.length_c   1.000
_cell.angle_alpha   90.00
_cell.angle_beta   90.00
_cell.angle_gamma   90.00
#
_symmetry.space_group_name_H-M   'P 1'
#
loop_
_entity.id
_entity.type
_entity.pdbx_description
1 polymer ?
#
loop_
_entity_poly.entity_id
_entity_poly.type
_entity_poly.pdbx_seq_one_letter_code
_entity_poly.pdbx_strand_id
1 'polypeptide(L)'
;MHVLIISHGYPTVKDPQWGCFEKDQAEALVNMGHRVTVGVVDMRFRPFSQAFGMRHVDDGSISAYTYFLLSGKLLPGWMKRFARERMMLRLCRRIFRAEGMPDVIYAHYMPCIAMLRLVKEKYGIPVVGIEHWSELNKSALPHWLMQTGRTAYALADRLLAVSPSLQAQMKRHFGVESEVVSDMVSDVFLQPAIPEKTAKPFVWLAVGSLIQRKGYDVLLEAFAELGGTEQLIIIGSGPENLHLHALASQFGIADRVRFTGMLDKQAIVSLMQESHAFVLPSRGETFGVAYIEAMAMGLPVIATHCGGPEHFVKPENGLLVDIDNVEQLTKAMRQMETAIDKYEPERIRAYVQERFSAKAIAGQLERIFEEVINQHK
;
A
#
# COMPACT_ATOMS: atom_id res chain seq x y z
N MET A 1 15.75 13.02 -14.59
CA MET A 1 16.50 11.73 -14.57
C MET A 1 15.69 10.62 -15.23
N HIS A 2 16.31 9.48 -15.57
CA HIS A 2 15.63 8.26 -16.02
C HIS A 2 15.57 7.27 -14.84
N VAL A 3 14.37 6.99 -14.32
CA VAL A 3 14.12 6.07 -13.21
C VAL A 3 13.58 4.75 -13.76
N LEU A 4 14.25 3.63 -13.44
CA LEU A 4 13.70 2.30 -13.70
C LEU A 4 13.06 1.76 -12.41
N ILE A 5 11.74 1.68 -12.39
CA ILE A 5 11.00 1.06 -11.28
C ILE A 5 10.95 -0.45 -11.50
N ILE A 6 11.41 -1.23 -10.52
CA ILE A 6 11.20 -2.69 -10.49
C ILE A 6 10.08 -2.99 -9.51
N SER A 7 8.94 -3.34 -10.08
CA SER A 7 7.70 -3.60 -9.37
C SER A 7 7.40 -5.10 -9.28
N HIS A 8 6.60 -5.48 -8.26
CA HIS A 8 6.08 -6.84 -8.17
C HIS A 8 4.93 -7.10 -9.15
N GLY A 9 4.32 -6.04 -9.72
CA GLY A 9 3.21 -6.08 -10.65
C GLY A 9 3.07 -4.81 -11.48
N TYR A 10 2.15 -4.88 -12.45
CA TYR A 10 1.65 -3.72 -13.19
C TYR A 10 0.16 -3.93 -13.45
N PRO A 11 -0.71 -2.93 -13.26
CA PRO A 11 -2.15 -3.07 -13.44
C PRO A 11 -2.51 -3.57 -14.84
N THR A 12 -3.50 -4.44 -14.89
CA THR A 12 -4.07 -4.94 -16.14
C THR A 12 -5.60 -4.91 -16.07
N VAL A 13 -6.28 -4.99 -17.19
CA VAL A 13 -7.76 -5.06 -17.24
C VAL A 13 -8.29 -6.22 -16.37
N LYS A 14 -7.55 -7.34 -16.27
CA LYS A 14 -7.94 -8.51 -15.47
C LYS A 14 -7.56 -8.44 -14.01
N ASP A 15 -6.56 -7.63 -13.66
CA ASP A 15 -6.04 -7.48 -12.30
C ASP A 15 -5.65 -6.00 -12.08
N PRO A 16 -6.62 -5.11 -11.92
CA PRO A 16 -6.38 -3.67 -11.88
C PRO A 16 -5.68 -3.20 -10.60
N GLN A 17 -5.71 -4.02 -9.54
CA GLN A 17 -5.07 -3.68 -8.27
C GLN A 17 -3.61 -4.15 -8.17
N TRP A 18 -3.15 -5.00 -9.10
CA TRP A 18 -1.82 -5.56 -9.02
C TRP A 18 -0.75 -4.59 -9.51
N GLY A 19 0.00 -4.01 -8.58
CA GLY A 19 1.02 -3.00 -8.87
C GLY A 19 0.46 -1.58 -9.03
N CYS A 20 -0.77 -1.32 -8.53
CA CYS A 20 -1.39 0.01 -8.63
C CYS A 20 -0.62 1.08 -7.85
N PHE A 21 -0.09 0.77 -6.67
CA PHE A 21 0.68 1.72 -5.88
C PHE A 21 2.00 2.11 -6.55
N GLU A 22 2.69 1.14 -7.16
CA GLU A 22 3.91 1.40 -7.91
C GLU A 22 3.64 2.19 -9.20
N LYS A 23 2.49 1.95 -9.84
CA LYS A 23 2.03 2.77 -10.96
C LYS A 23 1.72 4.19 -10.53
N ASP A 24 0.99 4.39 -9.43
CA ASP A 24 0.70 5.72 -8.88
C ASP A 24 2.01 6.49 -8.59
N GLN A 25 3.06 5.83 -8.03
CA GLN A 25 4.37 6.45 -7.83
C GLN A 25 5.11 6.74 -9.14
N ALA A 26 4.99 5.86 -10.13
CA ALA A 26 5.56 6.11 -11.46
C ALA A 26 4.94 7.36 -12.11
N GLU A 27 3.61 7.50 -12.05
CA GLU A 27 2.89 8.68 -12.54
C GLU A 27 3.31 9.95 -11.81
N ALA A 28 3.46 9.89 -10.48
CA ALA A 28 3.93 11.02 -9.68
C ALA A 28 5.32 11.50 -10.11
N LEU A 29 6.27 10.59 -10.36
CA LEU A 29 7.60 10.93 -10.85
C LEU A 29 7.58 11.48 -12.28
N VAL A 30 6.71 10.96 -13.16
CA VAL A 30 6.50 11.50 -14.51
C VAL A 30 5.98 12.93 -14.44
N ASN A 31 5.02 13.22 -13.57
CA ASN A 31 4.45 14.55 -13.37
C ASN A 31 5.49 15.57 -12.84
N MET A 32 6.59 15.09 -12.25
CA MET A 32 7.74 15.93 -11.89
C MET A 32 8.77 16.10 -13.02
N GLY A 33 8.50 15.56 -14.21
CA GLY A 33 9.37 15.68 -15.38
C GLY A 33 10.44 14.59 -15.50
N HIS A 34 10.33 13.50 -14.75
CA HIS A 34 11.23 12.36 -14.89
C HIS A 34 10.77 11.43 -15.99
N ARG A 35 11.72 10.78 -16.66
CA ARG A 35 11.42 9.64 -17.52
C ARG A 35 11.34 8.38 -16.65
N VAL A 36 10.23 7.66 -16.71
CA VAL A 36 9.99 6.49 -15.89
C VAL A 36 9.74 5.27 -16.78
N THR A 37 10.45 4.19 -16.50
CA THR A 37 10.20 2.87 -17.09
C THR A 37 9.88 1.89 -15.97
N VAL A 38 8.90 1.00 -16.17
CA VAL A 38 8.54 -0.03 -15.19
C VAL A 38 8.93 -1.40 -15.70
N GLY A 39 9.62 -2.18 -14.86
CA GLY A 39 10.02 -3.56 -15.14
C GLY A 39 9.39 -4.55 -14.14
N VAL A 40 8.74 -5.59 -14.66
CA VAL A 40 8.08 -6.62 -13.85
C VAL A 40 8.54 -8.01 -14.27
N VAL A 41 8.96 -8.84 -13.29
CA VAL A 41 9.17 -10.27 -13.47
C VAL A 41 8.06 -11.03 -12.74
N ASP A 42 7.10 -11.57 -13.48
CA ASP A 42 6.00 -12.34 -12.94
C ASP A 42 6.23 -13.85 -13.10
N MET A 43 6.37 -14.55 -11.98
CA MET A 43 6.50 -16.01 -11.92
C MET A 43 5.35 -16.69 -11.14
N ARG A 44 4.21 -16.03 -11.02
CA ARG A 44 3.05 -16.60 -10.35
C ARG A 44 2.45 -17.73 -11.19
N PHE A 45 1.97 -18.78 -10.50
CA PHE A 45 1.24 -19.85 -11.16
C PHE A 45 -0.16 -19.37 -11.54
N ARG A 46 -0.29 -18.77 -12.73
CA ARG A 46 -1.57 -18.34 -13.32
C ARG A 46 -1.66 -18.90 -14.76
N PRO A 47 -1.95 -20.20 -14.94
CA PRO A 47 -2.15 -20.76 -16.26
C PRO A 47 -3.32 -20.04 -16.91
N PHE A 48 -3.19 -19.67 -18.18
CA PHE A 48 -4.22 -19.00 -18.99
C PHE A 48 -4.51 -17.51 -18.70
N SER A 49 -3.84 -16.86 -17.75
CA SER A 49 -4.09 -15.43 -17.48
C SER A 49 -3.32 -14.49 -18.39
N GLN A 50 -2.13 -14.89 -18.83
CA GLN A 50 -1.23 -14.09 -19.66
C GLN A 50 -0.43 -14.98 -20.62
N ALA A 51 -0.03 -14.45 -21.79
CA ALA A 51 0.89 -15.16 -22.66
C ALA A 51 2.33 -15.13 -22.08
N PHE A 52 3.03 -16.24 -22.25
CA PHE A 52 4.44 -16.38 -21.84
C PHE A 52 5.35 -15.40 -22.57
N GLY A 53 6.45 -15.04 -21.91
CA GLY A 53 7.49 -14.20 -22.49
C GLY A 53 7.42 -12.74 -22.08
N MET A 54 8.10 -11.90 -22.86
CA MET A 54 8.15 -10.46 -22.59
C MET A 54 7.03 -9.73 -23.31
N ARG A 55 6.42 -8.78 -22.62
CA ARG A 55 5.43 -7.85 -23.14
C ARG A 55 5.85 -6.43 -22.84
N HIS A 56 5.46 -5.53 -23.70
CA HIS A 56 5.58 -4.10 -23.53
C HIS A 56 4.20 -3.49 -23.60
N VAL A 57 3.90 -2.62 -22.68
CA VAL A 57 2.69 -1.81 -22.63
C VAL A 57 3.15 -0.37 -22.56
N ASP A 58 2.76 0.42 -23.53
CA ASP A 58 2.93 1.88 -23.51
C ASP A 58 1.63 2.47 -22.95
N ASP A 59 1.73 3.11 -21.81
CA ASP A 59 0.63 3.76 -21.10
C ASP A 59 0.73 5.29 -21.23
N GLY A 60 1.18 5.75 -22.40
CA GLY A 60 1.33 7.15 -22.76
C GLY A 60 2.54 7.83 -22.14
N SER A 61 2.64 7.87 -20.82
CA SER A 61 3.77 8.50 -20.10
C SER A 61 4.72 7.50 -19.46
N ILE A 62 4.32 6.22 -19.37
CA ILE A 62 5.07 5.15 -18.72
C ILE A 62 5.24 3.98 -19.70
N SER A 63 6.50 3.61 -19.94
CA SER A 63 6.85 2.37 -20.65
C SER A 63 6.93 1.20 -19.68
N ALA A 64 5.99 0.25 -19.72
CA ALA A 64 5.96 -0.90 -18.83
C ALA A 64 6.36 -2.20 -19.55
N TYR A 65 7.35 -2.91 -19.00
CA TYR A 65 7.86 -4.18 -19.52
C TYR A 65 7.59 -5.31 -18.53
N THR A 66 6.83 -6.30 -18.94
CA THR A 66 6.53 -7.47 -18.11
C THR A 66 7.15 -8.72 -18.71
N TYR A 67 7.86 -9.51 -17.90
CA TYR A 67 8.35 -10.82 -18.29
C TYR A 67 7.62 -11.89 -17.49
N PHE A 68 6.71 -12.60 -18.15
CA PHE A 68 5.92 -13.67 -17.53
C PHE A 68 6.49 -15.05 -17.84
N LEU A 69 6.73 -15.85 -16.80
CA LEU A 69 7.09 -17.26 -16.91
C LEU A 69 6.33 -18.07 -15.87
N LEU A 70 5.71 -19.16 -16.29
CA LEU A 70 5.06 -20.10 -15.38
C LEU A 70 6.10 -20.81 -14.50
N SER A 71 6.04 -20.57 -13.19
CA SER A 71 6.88 -21.30 -12.25
C SER A 71 6.11 -22.47 -11.64
N GLY A 72 6.52 -23.70 -11.93
CA GLY A 72 6.00 -24.87 -11.27
C GLY A 72 6.37 -24.89 -9.76
N LYS A 73 5.51 -25.49 -8.92
CA LYS A 73 5.79 -25.68 -7.48
C LYS A 73 7.00 -26.61 -7.21
N LEU A 74 7.40 -27.40 -8.18
CA LEU A 74 8.40 -28.48 -8.07
C LEU A 74 9.87 -28.01 -8.10
N LEU A 75 10.16 -26.76 -8.51
CA LEU A 75 11.56 -26.31 -8.56
C LEU A 75 12.10 -25.97 -7.16
N PRO A 76 13.33 -26.41 -6.80
CA PRO A 76 14.01 -26.00 -5.58
C PRO A 76 14.14 -24.47 -5.46
N GLY A 77 14.14 -23.95 -4.24
CA GLY A 77 14.17 -22.51 -3.99
C GLY A 77 15.37 -21.79 -4.64
N TRP A 78 16.56 -22.40 -4.62
CA TRP A 78 17.76 -21.85 -5.23
C TRP A 78 17.67 -21.74 -6.78
N MET A 79 17.02 -22.74 -7.43
CA MET A 79 16.77 -22.69 -8.87
C MET A 79 15.77 -21.58 -9.22
N LYS A 80 14.71 -21.39 -8.42
CA LYS A 80 13.76 -20.28 -8.60
C LYS A 80 14.45 -18.95 -8.47
N ARG A 81 15.33 -18.77 -7.48
CA ARG A 81 16.10 -17.54 -7.30
C ARG A 81 16.99 -17.28 -8.51
N PHE A 82 17.78 -18.25 -8.92
CA PHE A 82 18.65 -18.15 -10.10
C PHE A 82 17.87 -17.82 -11.38
N ALA A 83 16.73 -18.47 -11.59
CA ALA A 83 15.86 -18.19 -12.72
C ALA A 83 15.35 -16.73 -12.71
N ARG A 84 14.91 -16.24 -11.54
CA ARG A 84 14.43 -14.84 -11.36
C ARG A 84 15.53 -13.82 -11.68
N GLU A 85 16.73 -14.00 -11.15
CA GLU A 85 17.87 -13.12 -11.43
C GLU A 85 18.21 -13.09 -12.95
N ARG A 86 18.19 -14.26 -13.60
CA ARG A 86 18.43 -14.37 -15.08
C ARG A 86 17.31 -13.72 -15.89
N MET A 87 16.06 -13.87 -15.46
CA MET A 87 14.92 -13.20 -16.10
C MET A 87 15.03 -11.69 -15.95
N MET A 88 15.31 -11.21 -14.75
CA MET A 88 15.50 -9.78 -14.48
C MET A 88 16.64 -9.21 -15.34
N LEU A 89 17.77 -9.89 -15.43
CA LEU A 89 18.85 -9.46 -16.29
C LEU A 89 18.45 -9.40 -17.79
N ARG A 90 17.65 -10.38 -18.26
CA ARG A 90 17.15 -10.37 -19.65
C ARG A 90 16.15 -9.23 -19.87
N LEU A 91 15.27 -9.00 -18.92
CA LEU A 91 14.30 -7.89 -18.93
C LEU A 91 15.03 -6.55 -18.98
N CYS A 92 15.96 -6.30 -18.07
CA CYS A 92 16.73 -5.06 -18.03
C CYS A 92 17.54 -4.84 -19.34
N ARG A 93 18.13 -5.90 -19.88
CA ARG A 93 18.81 -5.79 -21.19
C ARG A 93 17.87 -5.34 -22.32
N ARG A 94 16.63 -5.81 -22.31
CA ARG A 94 15.61 -5.39 -23.30
C ARG A 94 15.24 -3.93 -23.08
N ILE A 95 14.98 -3.55 -21.82
CA ILE A 95 14.66 -2.17 -21.44
C ILE A 95 15.81 -1.23 -21.85
N PHE A 96 17.05 -1.54 -21.48
CA PHE A 96 18.20 -0.66 -21.75
C PHE A 96 18.48 -0.47 -23.26
N ARG A 97 18.15 -1.47 -24.08
CA ARG A 97 18.23 -1.32 -25.54
C ARG A 97 17.12 -0.43 -26.11
N ALA A 98 15.94 -0.46 -25.53
CA ALA A 98 14.78 0.29 -26.03
C ALA A 98 14.74 1.70 -25.48
N GLU A 99 14.99 1.85 -24.16
CA GLU A 99 14.78 3.09 -23.41
C GLU A 99 16.10 3.78 -23.01
N GLY A 100 17.26 3.15 -23.24
CA GLY A 100 18.54 3.62 -22.71
C GLY A 100 18.78 3.19 -21.26
N MET A 101 19.99 3.50 -20.76
CA MET A 101 20.38 3.19 -19.38
C MET A 101 19.65 4.11 -18.40
N PRO A 102 19.08 3.60 -17.30
CA PRO A 102 18.54 4.43 -16.26
C PRO A 102 19.65 5.04 -15.39
N ASP A 103 19.36 6.19 -14.79
CA ASP A 103 20.23 6.83 -13.81
C ASP A 103 20.18 6.12 -12.45
N VAL A 104 19.01 5.56 -12.10
CA VAL A 104 18.76 4.85 -10.86
C VAL A 104 17.72 3.73 -11.07
N ILE A 105 17.86 2.63 -10.32
CA ILE A 105 16.84 1.59 -10.20
C ILE A 105 16.13 1.75 -8.86
N TYR A 106 14.81 1.92 -8.91
CA TYR A 106 13.94 1.99 -7.73
C TYR A 106 13.15 0.69 -7.62
N ALA A 107 13.43 -0.13 -6.61
CA ALA A 107 12.89 -1.48 -6.51
C ALA A 107 11.99 -1.62 -5.28
N HIS A 108 10.77 -2.14 -5.50
CA HIS A 108 9.76 -2.35 -4.48
C HIS A 108 9.79 -3.78 -3.96
N TYR A 109 9.77 -3.94 -2.63
CA TYR A 109 9.83 -5.21 -1.92
C TYR A 109 11.16 -5.97 -2.06
N MET A 110 11.60 -6.58 -0.98
CA MET A 110 12.85 -7.33 -0.95
C MET A 110 12.99 -8.41 -2.04
N PRO A 111 11.94 -9.13 -2.50
CA PRO A 111 12.12 -10.09 -3.60
C PRO A 111 12.49 -9.44 -4.93
N CYS A 112 11.99 -8.23 -5.21
CA CYS A 112 12.35 -7.49 -6.43
C CYS A 112 13.76 -6.94 -6.34
N ILE A 113 14.16 -6.41 -5.17
CA ILE A 113 15.53 -5.95 -4.93
C ILE A 113 16.52 -7.12 -5.11
N ALA A 114 16.23 -8.29 -4.51
CA ALA A 114 17.10 -9.46 -4.61
C ALA A 114 17.31 -9.96 -6.04
N MET A 115 16.35 -9.78 -6.93
CA MET A 115 16.45 -10.15 -8.34
C MET A 115 17.47 -9.30 -9.13
N LEU A 116 17.87 -8.13 -8.61
CA LEU A 116 18.78 -7.19 -9.29
C LEU A 116 20.25 -7.56 -9.17
N ARG A 117 20.63 -8.61 -8.42
CA ARG A 117 22.05 -8.96 -8.20
C ARG A 117 22.88 -9.00 -9.48
N LEU A 118 22.46 -9.77 -10.48
CA LEU A 118 23.19 -9.86 -11.78
C LEU A 118 23.14 -8.56 -12.60
N VAL A 119 22.13 -7.73 -12.40
CA VAL A 119 22.02 -6.41 -13.05
C VAL A 119 23.04 -5.46 -12.44
N LYS A 120 23.09 -5.36 -11.11
CA LYS A 120 24.02 -4.50 -10.38
C LYS A 120 25.48 -4.91 -10.63
N GLU A 121 25.78 -6.22 -10.53
CA GLU A 121 27.12 -6.74 -10.84
C GLU A 121 27.60 -6.37 -12.24
N LYS A 122 26.69 -6.35 -13.22
CA LYS A 122 27.04 -6.11 -14.61
C LYS A 122 27.09 -4.65 -15.01
N TYR A 123 26.19 -3.81 -14.48
CA TYR A 123 26.00 -2.44 -14.98
C TYR A 123 26.34 -1.36 -13.97
N GLY A 124 26.49 -1.70 -12.68
CA GLY A 124 26.86 -0.76 -11.62
C GLY A 124 25.82 0.32 -11.34
N ILE A 125 24.58 0.18 -11.83
CA ILE A 125 23.54 1.19 -11.64
C ILE A 125 23.15 1.24 -10.17
N PRO A 126 23.01 2.44 -9.55
CA PRO A 126 22.58 2.58 -8.19
C PRO A 126 21.16 2.03 -7.96
N VAL A 127 20.96 1.38 -6.81
CA VAL A 127 19.69 0.73 -6.44
C VAL A 127 19.14 1.34 -5.15
N VAL A 128 17.97 1.93 -5.24
CA VAL A 128 17.15 2.34 -4.09
C VAL A 128 16.06 1.30 -3.87
N GLY A 129 16.03 0.69 -2.68
CA GLY A 129 15.01 -0.31 -2.33
C GLY A 129 13.99 0.24 -1.36
N ILE A 130 12.70 0.05 -1.61
CA ILE A 130 11.63 0.39 -0.67
C ILE A 130 10.87 -0.85 -0.22
N GLU A 131 10.55 -0.91 1.08
CA GLU A 131 9.84 -2.03 1.67
C GLU A 131 8.43 -1.64 2.08
N HIS A 132 7.46 -2.52 1.73
CA HIS A 132 6.03 -2.37 2.05
C HIS A 132 5.45 -3.61 2.73
N TRP A 133 6.22 -4.68 2.88
CA TRP A 133 5.69 -6.02 3.12
C TRP A 133 5.29 -6.25 4.58
N SER A 134 4.01 -6.50 4.81
CA SER A 134 3.44 -6.78 6.13
C SER A 134 3.93 -8.09 6.78
N GLU A 135 4.55 -8.99 6.02
CA GLU A 135 5.19 -10.18 6.59
C GLU A 135 6.28 -9.82 7.62
N LEU A 136 6.90 -8.64 7.48
CA LEU A 136 7.91 -8.16 8.42
C LEU A 136 7.37 -7.82 9.82
N ASN A 137 6.06 -7.63 9.95
CA ASN A 137 5.43 -7.39 11.26
C ASN A 137 5.37 -8.65 12.13
N LYS A 138 5.68 -9.84 11.57
CA LYS A 138 5.72 -11.08 12.34
C LYS A 138 6.92 -11.10 13.29
N SER A 139 6.76 -11.72 14.45
CA SER A 139 7.82 -11.85 15.46
C SER A 139 9.01 -12.69 14.96
N ALA A 140 8.75 -13.71 14.15
CA ALA A 140 9.75 -14.57 13.51
C ALA A 140 9.45 -14.72 12.01
N LEU A 141 10.50 -14.58 11.20
CA LEU A 141 10.39 -14.70 9.76
C LEU A 141 10.81 -16.10 9.28
N PRO A 142 10.13 -16.66 8.26
CA PRO A 142 10.56 -17.89 7.63
C PRO A 142 12.00 -17.78 7.10
N HIS A 143 12.76 -18.89 7.15
CA HIS A 143 14.17 -18.92 6.73
C HIS A 143 14.39 -18.38 5.29
N TRP A 144 13.52 -18.74 4.35
CA TRP A 144 13.60 -18.24 2.97
C TRP A 144 13.45 -16.73 2.87
N LEU A 145 12.62 -16.13 3.73
CA LEU A 145 12.40 -14.69 3.77
C LEU A 145 13.61 -13.96 4.36
N MET A 146 14.19 -14.53 5.43
CA MET A 146 15.44 -14.04 6.02
C MET A 146 16.59 -14.05 5.00
N GLN A 147 16.75 -15.14 4.22
CA GLN A 147 17.77 -15.21 3.18
C GLN A 147 17.52 -14.16 2.06
N THR A 148 16.27 -14.02 1.65
CA THR A 148 15.90 -13.05 0.60
C THR A 148 16.18 -11.61 1.06
N GLY A 149 15.79 -11.26 2.28
CA GLY A 149 16.01 -9.93 2.85
C GLY A 149 17.50 -9.61 3.02
N ARG A 150 18.31 -10.55 3.53
CA ARG A 150 19.77 -10.36 3.62
C ARG A 150 20.39 -10.07 2.25
N THR A 151 19.98 -10.81 1.22
CA THR A 151 20.48 -10.59 -0.16
C THR A 151 20.02 -9.25 -0.70
N ALA A 152 18.74 -8.91 -0.54
CA ALA A 152 18.15 -7.69 -1.04
C ALA A 152 18.78 -6.44 -0.41
N TYR A 153 18.84 -6.43 0.92
CA TYR A 153 19.28 -5.24 1.65
C TYR A 153 20.79 -5.01 1.57
N ALA A 154 21.58 -6.07 1.40
CA ALA A 154 23.01 -5.92 1.09
C ALA A 154 23.28 -5.41 -0.35
N LEU A 155 22.29 -5.52 -1.25
CA LEU A 155 22.40 -5.09 -2.63
C LEU A 155 22.04 -3.61 -2.82
N ALA A 156 21.07 -3.10 -2.06
CA ALA A 156 20.59 -1.73 -2.18
C ALA A 156 21.63 -0.72 -1.66
N ASP A 157 21.80 0.38 -2.39
CA ASP A 157 22.65 1.51 -1.98
C ASP A 157 21.94 2.41 -0.99
N ARG A 158 20.61 2.47 -1.06
CA ARG A 158 19.73 3.13 -0.10
C ARG A 158 18.50 2.27 0.16
N LEU A 159 18.10 2.17 1.43
CA LEU A 159 16.91 1.45 1.84
C LEU A 159 15.86 2.41 2.40
N LEU A 160 14.63 2.20 1.99
CA LEU A 160 13.47 2.97 2.42
C LEU A 160 12.44 2.04 3.06
N ALA A 161 11.67 2.57 4.00
CA ALA A 161 10.53 1.91 4.63
C ALA A 161 9.32 2.83 4.60
N VAL A 162 8.11 2.30 4.38
CA VAL A 162 6.90 3.13 4.29
C VAL A 162 6.42 3.71 5.61
N SER A 163 6.98 3.28 6.74
CA SER A 163 6.65 3.82 8.06
C SER A 163 7.78 3.61 9.06
N PRO A 164 7.81 4.39 10.17
CA PRO A 164 8.74 4.16 11.27
C PRO A 164 8.62 2.77 11.90
N SER A 165 7.41 2.21 11.95
CA SER A 165 7.18 0.86 12.44
C SER A 165 7.86 -0.18 11.55
N LEU A 166 7.71 -0.08 10.22
CA LEU A 166 8.37 -1.01 9.30
C LEU A 166 9.88 -0.82 9.29
N GLN A 167 10.38 0.42 9.40
CA GLN A 167 11.81 0.73 9.60
C GLN A 167 12.36 -0.02 10.82
N ALA A 168 11.65 0.04 11.95
CA ALA A 168 12.03 -0.68 13.16
C ALA A 168 12.07 -2.21 12.97
N GLN A 169 11.12 -2.77 12.21
CA GLN A 169 11.10 -4.20 11.88
C GLN A 169 12.27 -4.59 10.95
N MET A 170 12.61 -3.76 9.96
CA MET A 170 13.79 -3.98 9.10
C MET A 170 15.07 -3.99 9.94
N LYS A 171 15.21 -3.03 10.85
CA LYS A 171 16.36 -2.98 11.79
C LYS A 171 16.37 -4.20 12.72
N ARG A 172 15.24 -4.58 13.30
CA ARG A 172 15.11 -5.74 14.19
C ARG A 172 15.49 -7.05 13.52
N HIS A 173 14.99 -7.33 12.31
CA HIS A 173 15.18 -8.61 11.65
C HIS A 173 16.51 -8.73 10.90
N PHE A 174 17.00 -7.63 10.36
CA PHE A 174 18.14 -7.63 9.44
C PHE A 174 19.32 -6.76 9.89
N GLY A 175 19.15 -5.92 10.92
CA GLY A 175 20.19 -5.01 11.39
C GLY A 175 20.52 -3.87 10.42
N VAL A 176 19.61 -3.55 9.50
CA VAL A 176 19.81 -2.52 8.47
C VAL A 176 19.21 -1.19 8.88
N GLU A 177 19.85 -0.10 8.47
CA GLU A 177 19.28 1.24 8.57
C GLU A 177 18.50 1.56 7.29
N SER A 178 17.41 2.31 7.43
CA SER A 178 16.59 2.77 6.30
C SER A 178 16.02 4.16 6.61
N GLU A 179 15.58 4.86 5.57
CA GLU A 179 14.86 6.13 5.69
C GLU A 179 13.35 5.88 5.54
N VAL A 180 12.54 6.76 6.13
CA VAL A 180 11.09 6.66 6.01
C VAL A 180 10.62 7.51 4.83
N VAL A 181 10.01 6.84 3.84
CA VAL A 181 9.28 7.47 2.75
C VAL A 181 7.90 6.82 2.70
N SER A 182 6.89 7.56 3.10
CA SER A 182 5.52 7.07 3.24
C SER A 182 4.89 6.68 1.89
N ASP A 183 3.86 5.83 1.94
CA ASP A 183 2.98 5.66 0.79
C ASP A 183 2.22 6.97 0.52
N MET A 184 1.81 7.17 -0.72
CA MET A 184 1.08 8.36 -1.13
C MET A 184 -0.41 8.09 -1.29
N VAL A 185 -1.19 9.16 -1.16
CA VAL A 185 -2.60 9.16 -1.50
C VAL A 185 -2.77 9.46 -3.00
N SER A 186 -3.69 8.74 -3.65
CA SER A 186 -4.03 9.00 -5.06
C SER A 186 -4.79 10.33 -5.19
N ASP A 187 -4.48 11.10 -6.24
CA ASP A 187 -5.07 12.42 -6.48
C ASP A 187 -6.60 12.40 -6.56
N VAL A 188 -7.20 11.26 -6.89
CA VAL A 188 -8.66 11.11 -6.90
C VAL A 188 -9.31 11.38 -5.54
N PHE A 189 -8.59 11.17 -4.44
CA PHE A 189 -9.06 11.46 -3.07
C PHE A 189 -8.78 12.91 -2.63
N LEU A 190 -7.99 13.67 -3.38
CA LEU A 190 -7.68 15.07 -3.10
C LEU A 190 -8.71 16.02 -3.75
N GLN A 191 -9.99 15.63 -3.80
CA GLN A 191 -11.07 16.42 -4.39
C GLN A 191 -11.29 17.73 -3.62
N PRO A 192 -11.61 18.85 -4.31
CA PRO A 192 -11.64 20.17 -3.69
C PRO A 192 -12.80 20.43 -2.72
N ALA A 193 -13.93 19.76 -2.86
CA ALA A 193 -15.12 20.02 -2.06
C ALA A 193 -15.59 18.79 -1.30
N ILE A 194 -15.84 18.95 0.00
CA ILE A 194 -16.58 17.98 0.79
C ILE A 194 -18.01 18.50 0.91
N PRO A 195 -19.03 17.76 0.44
CA PRO A 195 -20.42 18.16 0.62
C PRO A 195 -20.75 18.33 2.10
N GLU A 196 -21.62 19.28 2.40
CA GLU A 196 -22.18 19.39 3.75
C GLU A 196 -22.95 18.12 4.10
N LYS A 197 -22.59 17.51 5.21
CA LYS A 197 -23.14 16.20 5.61
C LYS A 197 -24.44 16.38 6.37
N THR A 198 -25.39 15.49 6.13
CA THR A 198 -26.62 15.43 6.95
C THR A 198 -26.27 14.98 8.34
N ALA A 199 -26.89 15.61 9.35
CA ALA A 199 -26.58 15.33 10.76
C ALA A 199 -26.91 13.89 11.20
N LYS A 200 -27.84 13.21 10.53
CA LYS A 200 -28.30 11.83 10.90
C LYS A 200 -28.89 11.11 9.68
N PRO A 201 -28.77 9.76 9.61
CA PRO A 201 -28.00 8.91 10.53
C PRO A 201 -26.48 9.11 10.38
N PHE A 202 -25.73 8.88 11.46
CA PHE A 202 -24.28 8.89 11.39
C PHE A 202 -23.80 7.68 10.56
N VAL A 203 -22.90 7.91 9.62
CA VAL A 203 -22.39 6.88 8.71
C VAL A 203 -20.92 6.63 8.97
N TRP A 204 -20.60 5.43 9.40
CA TRP A 204 -19.25 4.89 9.51
C TRP A 204 -18.81 4.24 8.20
N LEU A 205 -17.54 4.38 7.84
CA LEU A 205 -16.95 3.76 6.66
C LEU A 205 -15.74 2.92 7.03
N ALA A 206 -15.62 1.76 6.42
CA ALA A 206 -14.42 0.93 6.47
C ALA A 206 -14.07 0.42 5.06
N VAL A 207 -12.79 0.50 4.68
CA VAL A 207 -12.31 0.10 3.34
C VAL A 207 -11.11 -0.83 3.47
N GLY A 208 -11.16 -1.99 2.82
CA GLY A 208 -10.03 -2.91 2.75
C GLY A 208 -10.42 -4.34 2.39
N SER A 209 -9.43 -5.19 2.13
CA SER A 209 -9.66 -6.61 1.90
C SER A 209 -10.31 -7.27 3.12
N LEU A 210 -11.32 -8.10 2.91
CA LEU A 210 -12.04 -8.82 3.98
C LEU A 210 -11.23 -10.04 4.43
N ILE A 211 -10.21 -9.78 5.26
CA ILE A 211 -9.29 -10.76 5.85
C ILE A 211 -9.17 -10.52 7.35
N GLN A 212 -8.82 -11.56 8.11
CA GLN A 212 -8.71 -11.51 9.58
C GLN A 212 -7.82 -10.36 10.09
N ARG A 213 -6.73 -10.06 9.38
CA ARG A 213 -5.80 -8.99 9.74
C ARG A 213 -6.45 -7.61 9.81
N LYS A 214 -7.58 -7.38 9.12
CA LYS A 214 -8.27 -6.09 9.10
C LYS A 214 -9.26 -5.88 10.26
N GLY A 215 -9.54 -6.91 11.08
CA GLY A 215 -10.30 -6.77 12.31
C GLY A 215 -11.78 -6.44 12.13
N TYR A 216 -12.39 -6.79 10.99
CA TYR A 216 -13.81 -6.51 10.75
C TYR A 216 -14.76 -7.21 11.73
N ASP A 217 -14.36 -8.37 12.27
CA ASP A 217 -15.04 -9.06 13.33
C ASP A 217 -15.16 -8.19 14.61
N VAL A 218 -14.06 -7.58 15.04
CA VAL A 218 -14.02 -6.62 16.16
C VAL A 218 -14.86 -5.36 15.85
N LEU A 219 -14.81 -4.87 14.60
CA LEU A 219 -15.61 -3.72 14.17
C LEU A 219 -17.12 -4.01 14.27
N LEU A 220 -17.59 -5.16 13.80
CA LEU A 220 -18.99 -5.53 13.83
C LEU A 220 -19.50 -5.68 15.26
N GLU A 221 -18.71 -6.27 16.16
CA GLU A 221 -19.05 -6.39 17.58
C GLU A 221 -19.15 -5.02 18.23
N ALA A 222 -18.15 -4.15 18.07
CA ALA A 222 -18.16 -2.79 18.59
C ALA A 222 -19.33 -1.95 18.02
N PHE A 223 -19.63 -2.09 16.73
CA PHE A 223 -20.76 -1.42 16.08
C PHE A 223 -22.11 -1.89 16.61
N ALA A 224 -22.25 -3.17 16.96
CA ALA A 224 -23.47 -3.68 17.60
C ALA A 224 -23.69 -3.04 18.97
N GLU A 225 -22.63 -2.84 19.76
CA GLU A 225 -22.70 -2.20 21.09
C GLU A 225 -23.05 -0.71 21.04
N LEU A 226 -22.90 -0.02 19.91
CA LEU A 226 -23.36 1.38 19.78
C LEU A 226 -24.87 1.49 19.98
N GLY A 227 -25.65 0.58 19.39
CA GLY A 227 -27.07 0.38 19.68
C GLY A 227 -28.02 1.47 19.16
N GLY A 228 -27.60 2.36 18.28
CA GLY A 228 -28.41 3.48 17.76
C GLY A 228 -28.92 3.28 16.33
N THR A 229 -29.03 4.37 15.59
CA THR A 229 -29.49 4.42 14.19
C THR A 229 -28.34 4.56 13.19
N GLU A 230 -27.10 4.52 13.66
CA GLU A 230 -25.89 4.64 12.87
C GLU A 230 -25.84 3.56 11.79
N GLN A 231 -25.21 3.88 10.68
CA GLN A 231 -24.98 2.97 9.57
C GLN A 231 -23.49 2.68 9.42
N LEU A 232 -23.16 1.49 8.98
CA LEU A 232 -21.78 1.07 8.66
C LEU A 232 -21.70 0.61 7.21
N ILE A 233 -20.81 1.23 6.45
CA ILE A 233 -20.50 0.82 5.08
C ILE A 233 -19.13 0.12 5.09
N ILE A 234 -19.10 -1.13 4.61
CA ILE A 234 -17.87 -1.90 4.47
C ILE A 234 -17.61 -2.13 2.98
N ILE A 235 -16.48 -1.58 2.50
CA ILE A 235 -16.03 -1.69 1.10
C ILE A 235 -14.88 -2.67 1.02
N GLY A 236 -15.03 -3.70 0.21
CA GLY A 236 -13.99 -4.68 -0.05
C GLY A 236 -14.50 -6.08 -0.31
N SER A 237 -13.58 -6.96 -0.63
CA SER A 237 -13.85 -8.38 -0.82
C SER A 237 -12.74 -9.22 -0.17
N GLY A 238 -13.02 -10.48 0.12
CA GLY A 238 -12.04 -11.38 0.69
C GLY A 238 -12.65 -12.67 1.25
N PRO A 239 -11.82 -13.58 1.76
CA PRO A 239 -12.25 -14.88 2.26
C PRO A 239 -13.20 -14.79 3.47
N GLU A 240 -13.13 -13.70 4.27
CA GLU A 240 -13.99 -13.52 5.44
C GLU A 240 -15.40 -13.04 5.09
N ASN A 241 -15.72 -12.76 3.81
CA ASN A 241 -17.00 -12.15 3.42
C ASN A 241 -18.23 -12.88 3.98
N LEU A 242 -18.32 -14.19 3.80
CA LEU A 242 -19.45 -14.96 4.31
C LEU A 242 -19.53 -14.99 5.84
N HIS A 243 -18.39 -15.07 6.49
CA HIS A 243 -18.27 -15.04 7.94
C HIS A 243 -18.76 -13.70 8.52
N LEU A 244 -18.35 -12.58 7.93
CA LEU A 244 -18.75 -11.23 8.38
C LEU A 244 -20.25 -10.97 8.18
N HIS A 245 -20.86 -11.45 7.11
CA HIS A 245 -22.32 -11.39 6.94
C HIS A 245 -23.06 -12.20 8.03
N ALA A 246 -22.55 -13.40 8.36
CA ALA A 246 -23.12 -14.21 9.44
C ALA A 246 -22.99 -13.51 10.80
N LEU A 247 -21.85 -12.89 11.12
CA LEU A 247 -21.67 -12.09 12.34
C LEU A 247 -22.63 -10.91 12.42
N ALA A 248 -22.79 -10.14 11.33
CA ALA A 248 -23.74 -9.02 11.31
C ALA A 248 -25.18 -9.48 11.60
N SER A 249 -25.57 -10.64 11.09
CA SER A 249 -26.89 -11.24 11.38
C SER A 249 -26.98 -11.72 12.83
N GLN A 250 -25.94 -12.36 13.35
CA GLN A 250 -25.86 -12.85 14.73
C GLN A 250 -25.96 -11.70 15.75
N PHE A 251 -25.32 -10.57 15.47
CA PHE A 251 -25.37 -9.37 16.30
C PHE A 251 -26.65 -8.53 16.11
N GLY A 252 -27.54 -8.92 15.18
CA GLY A 252 -28.79 -8.20 14.92
C GLY A 252 -28.61 -6.83 14.29
N ILE A 253 -27.53 -6.64 13.51
CA ILE A 253 -27.16 -5.36 12.87
C ILE A 253 -27.16 -5.42 11.33
N ALA A 254 -27.63 -6.52 10.75
CA ALA A 254 -27.56 -6.74 9.31
C ALA A 254 -28.27 -5.65 8.48
N ASP A 255 -29.31 -5.03 8.99
CA ASP A 255 -30.06 -3.92 8.40
C ASP A 255 -29.32 -2.57 8.47
N ARG A 256 -28.33 -2.45 9.35
CA ARG A 256 -27.50 -1.24 9.53
C ARG A 256 -26.10 -1.36 8.91
N VAL A 257 -25.72 -2.55 8.41
CA VAL A 257 -24.39 -2.80 7.79
C VAL A 257 -24.55 -3.09 6.32
N ARG A 258 -23.94 -2.23 5.50
CA ARG A 258 -23.91 -2.39 4.03
C ARG A 258 -22.55 -2.91 3.57
N PHE A 259 -22.50 -4.14 3.07
CA PHE A 259 -21.33 -4.68 2.36
C PHE A 259 -21.46 -4.40 0.86
N THR A 260 -20.53 -3.66 0.29
CA THR A 260 -20.61 -3.23 -1.12
C THR A 260 -19.88 -4.16 -2.10
N GLY A 261 -19.00 -5.03 -1.58
CA GLY A 261 -17.99 -5.68 -2.41
C GLY A 261 -16.87 -4.73 -2.82
N MET A 262 -16.11 -5.12 -3.85
CA MET A 262 -15.03 -4.30 -4.40
C MET A 262 -15.58 -3.18 -5.26
N LEU A 263 -15.09 -1.96 -5.06
CA LEU A 263 -15.43 -0.77 -5.83
C LEU A 263 -14.17 -0.14 -6.45
N ASP A 264 -14.34 0.65 -7.49
CA ASP A 264 -13.29 1.50 -8.03
C ASP A 264 -13.06 2.75 -7.14
N LYS A 265 -11.94 3.44 -7.36
CA LYS A 265 -11.56 4.61 -6.56
C LYS A 265 -12.64 5.71 -6.58
N GLN A 266 -13.32 5.92 -7.71
CA GLN A 266 -14.33 6.97 -7.83
C GLN A 266 -15.60 6.66 -7.02
N ALA A 267 -16.05 5.40 -7.03
CA ALA A 267 -17.16 4.95 -6.21
C ALA A 267 -16.81 5.01 -4.70
N ILE A 268 -15.55 4.69 -4.34
CA ILE A 268 -15.07 4.85 -2.96
C ILE A 268 -15.12 6.33 -2.55
N VAL A 269 -14.67 7.26 -3.39
CA VAL A 269 -14.77 8.72 -3.15
C VAL A 269 -16.21 9.13 -2.87
N SER A 270 -17.17 8.66 -3.69
CA SER A 270 -18.59 9.01 -3.48
C SER A 270 -19.11 8.55 -2.12
N LEU A 271 -18.76 7.31 -1.70
CA LEU A 271 -19.15 6.80 -0.38
C LEU A 271 -18.43 7.50 0.77
N MET A 272 -17.17 7.92 0.59
CA MET A 272 -16.46 8.75 1.56
C MET A 272 -17.13 10.12 1.74
N GLN A 273 -17.64 10.70 0.67
CA GLN A 273 -18.40 11.97 0.72
C GLN A 273 -19.71 11.83 1.52
N GLU A 274 -20.36 10.68 1.49
CA GLU A 274 -21.57 10.38 2.25
C GLU A 274 -21.29 10.00 3.72
N SER A 275 -20.03 9.67 4.07
CA SER A 275 -19.65 9.15 5.39
C SER A 275 -19.21 10.27 6.34
N HIS A 276 -19.32 10.04 7.65
CA HIS A 276 -18.95 10.99 8.69
C HIS A 276 -17.56 10.71 9.27
N ALA A 277 -17.20 9.44 9.41
CA ALA A 277 -15.91 9.01 9.92
C ALA A 277 -15.49 7.67 9.33
N PHE A 278 -14.19 7.41 9.38
CA PHE A 278 -13.60 6.16 8.92
C PHE A 278 -13.14 5.33 10.13
N VAL A 279 -13.38 4.02 10.10
CA VAL A 279 -12.95 3.11 11.17
C VAL A 279 -12.44 1.81 10.60
N LEU A 280 -11.21 1.41 10.99
CA LEU A 280 -10.67 0.11 10.59
C LEU A 280 -9.75 -0.41 11.71
N PRO A 281 -10.20 -1.36 12.56
CA PRO A 281 -9.42 -1.86 13.68
C PRO A 281 -8.46 -2.97 13.27
N SER A 282 -7.54 -2.66 12.36
CA SER A 282 -6.57 -3.61 11.82
C SER A 282 -5.67 -4.20 12.91
N ARG A 283 -5.35 -5.49 12.82
CA ARG A 283 -4.38 -6.20 13.67
C ARG A 283 -2.93 -5.98 13.23
N GLY A 284 -2.71 -5.38 12.06
CA GLY A 284 -1.38 -5.08 11.54
C GLY A 284 -1.41 -4.33 10.23
N GLU A 285 -0.72 -3.18 10.19
CA GLU A 285 -0.50 -2.38 8.99
C GLU A 285 0.98 -2.03 8.86
N THR A 286 1.45 -1.98 7.64
CA THR A 286 2.78 -1.42 7.35
C THR A 286 2.74 0.09 7.25
N PHE A 287 1.69 0.61 6.64
CA PHE A 287 1.38 2.04 6.56
C PHE A 287 -0.11 2.28 6.80
N GLY A 288 -0.99 1.81 5.91
CA GLY A 288 -2.43 1.97 6.02
C GLY A 288 -2.99 3.03 5.09
N VAL A 289 -2.82 2.83 3.77
CA VAL A 289 -3.25 3.79 2.74
C VAL A 289 -4.73 4.17 2.86
N ALA A 290 -5.62 3.22 3.20
CA ALA A 290 -7.05 3.50 3.32
C ALA A 290 -7.38 4.60 4.37
N TYR A 291 -6.58 4.72 5.43
CA TYR A 291 -6.77 5.80 6.41
C TYR A 291 -6.41 7.17 5.81
N ILE A 292 -5.26 7.27 5.11
CA ILE A 292 -4.87 8.54 4.49
C ILE A 292 -5.79 8.92 3.32
N GLU A 293 -6.38 7.94 2.61
CA GLU A 293 -7.43 8.19 1.62
C GLU A 293 -8.68 8.80 2.26
N ALA A 294 -9.14 8.23 3.39
CA ALA A 294 -10.26 8.78 4.15
C ALA A 294 -9.94 10.18 4.71
N MET A 295 -8.75 10.37 5.27
CA MET A 295 -8.29 11.67 5.77
C MET A 295 -8.15 12.70 4.65
N ALA A 296 -7.73 12.32 3.44
CA ALA A 296 -7.69 13.17 2.25
C ALA A 296 -9.08 13.67 1.86
N MET A 297 -10.13 12.90 2.17
CA MET A 297 -11.53 13.28 2.02
C MET A 297 -12.08 14.05 3.24
N GLY A 298 -11.21 14.39 4.22
CA GLY A 298 -11.57 15.15 5.42
C GLY A 298 -12.27 14.33 6.50
N LEU A 299 -12.26 13.00 6.41
CA LEU A 299 -12.83 12.13 7.43
C LEU A 299 -11.85 11.96 8.60
N PRO A 300 -12.30 12.15 9.85
CA PRO A 300 -11.53 11.69 11.00
C PRO A 300 -11.51 10.16 11.02
N VAL A 301 -10.43 9.58 11.58
CA VAL A 301 -10.20 8.14 11.52
C VAL A 301 -10.09 7.51 12.91
N ILE A 302 -10.58 6.27 13.06
CA ILE A 302 -10.26 5.41 14.21
C ILE A 302 -9.40 4.27 13.70
N ALA A 303 -8.21 4.13 14.27
CA ALA A 303 -7.27 3.07 13.96
C ALA A 303 -6.80 2.38 15.25
N THR A 304 -6.02 1.33 15.10
CA THR A 304 -5.41 0.60 16.21
C THR A 304 -3.92 0.88 16.33
N HIS A 305 -3.33 0.59 17.50
CA HIS A 305 -1.88 0.55 17.70
C HIS A 305 -1.27 -0.68 17.01
N CYS A 306 -1.31 -0.70 15.66
CA CYS A 306 -0.92 -1.86 14.84
C CYS A 306 0.30 -1.61 13.93
N GLY A 307 0.98 -0.48 14.10
CA GLY A 307 2.23 -0.12 13.42
C GLY A 307 2.12 1.11 12.51
N GLY A 308 1.55 0.98 11.31
CA GLY A 308 1.50 2.07 10.33
C GLY A 308 0.73 3.32 10.77
N PRO A 309 -0.53 3.20 11.21
CA PRO A 309 -1.39 4.35 11.54
C PRO A 309 -0.86 5.25 12.66
N GLU A 310 -0.11 4.72 13.60
CA GLU A 310 0.51 5.49 14.71
C GLU A 310 1.42 6.62 14.22
N HIS A 311 1.91 6.49 12.99
CA HIS A 311 2.75 7.51 12.37
C HIS A 311 1.98 8.81 12.09
N PHE A 312 0.73 8.71 11.65
CA PHE A 312 -0.03 9.85 11.12
C PHE A 312 -1.36 10.12 11.85
N VAL A 313 -1.92 9.18 12.60
CA VAL A 313 -3.12 9.43 13.41
C VAL A 313 -2.74 10.22 14.66
N LYS A 314 -3.36 11.38 14.84
CA LYS A 314 -3.14 12.32 15.92
C LYS A 314 -4.48 12.78 16.50
N PRO A 315 -4.54 13.35 17.72
CA PRO A 315 -5.80 13.77 18.33
C PRO A 315 -6.66 14.72 17.49
N GLU A 316 -6.02 15.51 16.61
CA GLU A 316 -6.69 16.46 15.72
C GLU A 316 -7.32 15.84 14.48
N ASN A 317 -6.96 14.60 14.15
CA ASN A 317 -7.43 13.91 12.95
C ASN A 317 -8.00 12.51 13.21
N GLY A 318 -7.92 12.00 14.46
CA GLY A 318 -8.42 10.67 14.74
C GLY A 318 -8.14 10.15 16.15
N LEU A 319 -8.44 8.89 16.36
CA LEU A 319 -8.24 8.19 17.63
C LEU A 319 -7.50 6.87 17.38
N LEU A 320 -6.67 6.46 18.35
CA LEU A 320 -5.99 5.17 18.37
C LEU A 320 -6.52 4.33 19.53
N VAL A 321 -6.78 3.06 19.27
CA VAL A 321 -7.23 2.08 20.26
C VAL A 321 -6.32 0.84 20.23
N ASP A 322 -6.41 0.00 21.26
CA ASP A 322 -5.66 -1.25 21.28
C ASP A 322 -6.22 -2.27 20.30
N ILE A 323 -5.36 -3.14 19.79
CA ILE A 323 -5.74 -4.25 18.92
C ILE A 323 -6.68 -5.20 19.67
N ASP A 324 -7.70 -5.73 18.98
CA ASP A 324 -8.68 -6.68 19.51
C ASP A 324 -9.42 -6.21 20.78
N ASN A 325 -9.58 -4.91 20.96
CA ASN A 325 -10.26 -4.32 22.12
C ASN A 325 -11.61 -3.69 21.72
N VAL A 326 -12.67 -4.49 21.78
CA VAL A 326 -14.04 -4.10 21.44
C VAL A 326 -14.51 -2.92 22.28
N GLU A 327 -14.30 -2.95 23.61
CA GLU A 327 -14.73 -1.90 24.53
C GLU A 327 -14.09 -0.54 24.21
N GLN A 328 -12.77 -0.50 23.99
CA GLN A 328 -12.08 0.73 23.61
C GLN A 328 -12.56 1.23 22.24
N LEU A 329 -12.78 0.34 21.27
CA LEU A 329 -13.29 0.70 19.95
C LEU A 329 -14.68 1.29 20.03
N THR A 330 -15.61 0.66 20.75
CA THR A 330 -16.98 1.16 21.00
C THR A 330 -16.94 2.55 21.65
N LYS A 331 -16.11 2.71 22.68
CA LYS A 331 -15.93 4.00 23.36
C LYS A 331 -15.39 5.08 22.43
N ALA A 332 -14.39 4.74 21.61
CA ALA A 332 -13.82 5.67 20.63
C ALA A 332 -14.84 6.08 19.56
N MET A 333 -15.66 5.13 19.09
CA MET A 333 -16.75 5.42 18.14
C MET A 333 -17.78 6.38 18.75
N ARG A 334 -18.27 6.12 19.96
CA ARG A 334 -19.19 7.03 20.66
C ARG A 334 -18.59 8.42 20.91
N GLN A 335 -17.31 8.46 21.30
CA GLN A 335 -16.59 9.72 21.50
C GLN A 335 -16.50 10.52 20.20
N MET A 336 -16.13 9.88 19.09
CA MET A 336 -15.98 10.53 17.78
C MET A 336 -17.34 11.03 17.27
N GLU A 337 -18.38 10.23 17.37
CA GLU A 337 -19.74 10.64 16.98
C GLU A 337 -20.22 11.87 17.76
N THR A 338 -20.03 11.86 19.08
CA THR A 338 -20.44 12.98 19.94
C THR A 338 -19.62 14.25 19.68
N ALA A 339 -18.38 14.10 19.30
CA ALA A 339 -17.41 15.19 19.14
C ALA A 339 -17.06 15.44 17.67
N ILE A 340 -17.90 15.03 16.71
CA ILE A 340 -17.57 15.10 15.26
C ILE A 340 -17.22 16.52 14.81
N ASP A 341 -17.89 17.53 15.35
CA ASP A 341 -17.66 18.94 15.02
C ASP A 341 -16.30 19.48 15.48
N LYS A 342 -15.56 18.74 16.30
CA LYS A 342 -14.18 19.09 16.70
C LYS A 342 -13.15 18.73 15.62
N TYR A 343 -13.51 17.84 14.71
CA TYR A 343 -12.65 17.43 13.62
C TYR A 343 -12.91 18.32 12.42
N GLU A 344 -11.95 19.20 12.13
CA GLU A 344 -12.03 20.16 11.03
C GLU A 344 -11.62 19.46 9.71
N PRO A 345 -12.55 19.16 8.77
CA PRO A 345 -12.25 18.41 7.56
C PRO A 345 -11.12 19.03 6.73
N GLU A 346 -11.12 20.36 6.58
CA GLU A 346 -10.09 21.06 5.80
C GLU A 346 -8.70 20.94 6.42
N ARG A 347 -8.61 20.92 7.75
CA ARG A 347 -7.35 20.73 8.46
C ARG A 347 -6.81 19.31 8.32
N ILE A 348 -7.70 18.31 8.38
CA ILE A 348 -7.34 16.89 8.14
C ILE A 348 -6.81 16.71 6.71
N ARG A 349 -7.50 17.30 5.72
CA ARG A 349 -7.09 17.28 4.31
C ARG A 349 -5.74 17.94 4.09
N ALA A 350 -5.56 19.15 4.63
CA ALA A 350 -4.31 19.89 4.49
C ALA A 350 -3.11 19.08 5.04
N TYR A 351 -3.30 18.40 6.18
CA TYR A 351 -2.30 17.52 6.77
C TYR A 351 -1.88 16.40 5.80
N VAL A 352 -2.85 15.76 5.13
CA VAL A 352 -2.57 14.69 4.15
C VAL A 352 -1.93 15.25 2.89
N GLN A 353 -2.46 16.36 2.36
CA GLN A 353 -1.95 16.98 1.14
C GLN A 353 -0.49 17.41 1.27
N GLU A 354 -0.11 17.98 2.41
CA GLU A 354 1.26 18.40 2.69
C GLU A 354 2.24 17.24 2.77
N ARG A 355 1.81 16.08 3.33
CA ARG A 355 2.71 15.00 3.72
C ARG A 355 2.67 13.79 2.81
N PHE A 356 1.50 13.47 2.23
CA PHE A 356 1.23 12.22 1.53
C PHE A 356 0.69 12.41 0.11
N SER A 357 0.66 13.65 -0.41
CA SER A 357 0.32 13.87 -1.81
C SER A 357 1.40 13.28 -2.75
N ALA A 358 1.01 12.98 -3.97
CA ALA A 358 1.91 12.54 -5.03
C ALA A 358 3.14 13.45 -5.16
N LYS A 359 2.93 14.78 -5.14
CA LYS A 359 3.99 15.78 -5.21
C LYS A 359 4.95 15.71 -4.00
N ALA A 360 4.41 15.57 -2.78
CA ALA A 360 5.22 15.52 -1.56
C ALA A 360 6.13 14.29 -1.54
N ILE A 361 5.57 13.12 -1.86
CA ILE A 361 6.31 11.86 -1.85
C ILE A 361 7.30 11.78 -3.02
N ALA A 362 6.88 12.16 -4.23
CA ALA A 362 7.79 12.17 -5.39
C ALA A 362 8.96 13.16 -5.18
N GLY A 363 8.75 14.30 -4.52
CA GLY A 363 9.82 15.24 -4.18
C GLY A 363 10.80 14.69 -3.12
N GLN A 364 10.35 13.85 -2.20
CA GLN A 364 11.24 13.12 -1.29
C GLN A 364 12.08 12.08 -2.03
N LEU A 365 11.45 11.31 -2.92
CA LEU A 365 12.12 10.29 -3.74
C LEU A 365 13.16 10.94 -4.67
N GLU A 366 12.82 12.05 -5.33
CA GLU A 366 13.74 12.78 -6.22
C GLU A 366 15.04 13.15 -5.51
N ARG A 367 14.96 13.74 -4.31
CA ARG A 367 16.15 14.10 -3.50
C ARG A 367 17.00 12.87 -3.16
N ILE A 368 16.36 11.77 -2.74
CA ILE A 368 17.06 10.53 -2.42
C ILE A 368 17.76 9.96 -3.66
N PHE A 369 17.09 9.98 -4.81
CA PHE A 369 17.69 9.50 -6.06
C PHE A 369 18.89 10.35 -6.48
N GLU A 370 18.80 11.68 -6.40
CA GLU A 370 19.91 12.59 -6.69
C GLU A 370 21.12 12.35 -5.76
N GLU A 371 20.87 12.18 -4.46
CA GLU A 371 21.93 11.85 -3.48
C GLU A 371 22.65 10.55 -3.86
N VAL A 372 21.87 9.48 -4.13
CA VAL A 372 22.43 8.17 -4.46
C VAL A 372 23.18 8.19 -5.79
N ILE A 373 22.65 8.87 -6.82
CA ILE A 373 23.33 9.03 -8.11
C ILE A 373 24.66 9.78 -7.95
N ASN A 374 24.68 10.84 -7.13
CA ASN A 374 25.89 11.63 -6.92
C ASN A 374 26.97 10.89 -6.12
N GLN A 375 26.60 9.95 -5.26
CA GLN A 375 27.55 9.07 -4.55
C GLN A 375 28.19 8.01 -5.47
N HIS A 376 27.64 7.77 -6.65
CA HIS A 376 28.12 6.76 -7.62
C HIS A 376 28.90 7.38 -8.79
N LYS A 377 28.98 8.70 -8.88
CA LYS A 377 29.83 9.43 -9.82
C LYS A 377 31.26 9.59 -9.28
#